data_c8692f6181533213acaa1e90d5238a8e
#
_entry.id   c8692f6181533213acaa1e90d5238a8e
#
_cell.length_a   1.000
_cell.length_b   1.000
_cell.length_c   1.000
_cell.angle_alpha   90.00
_cell.angle_beta   90.00
_cell.angle_gamma   90.00
#
_symmetry.space_group_name_H-M   'P 1'
#
loop_
_entity.id
_entity.type
_entity.pdbx_description
1 polymer ?
#
loop_
_entity_poly.entity_id
_entity_poly.type
_entity_poly.pdbx_seq_one_letter_code
_entity_poly.pdbx_strand_id
1 'polypeptide(L)'
;MEPDRLIREYLLLGLRFDRIESGYVDSYTGDPQLRRQVADEPAPDPSDLAGQAGRLLSAVAEVPRTGGFTEARAAFIAAHLRALECAARKFAGQPIGFVEEVRSYFDVAISRGDEDRYRGAHARIDSVIGGTGPLAERMDADRHADEIPPERLEDTVGAFSSALRDIVRTTYPLPDTETVVYEVVTNKPWSGFNYYEGDYRSRVAVNADIKAQMSNIPALIAHESYPGHHTEHCRKEQRLVVGLGQGEQTIFLVNTPQCLMAEGLADLALHVAVGPGWGRWAQEIYADLGLRFDGDRAEALAAARADLAGVRQDAALMLHDQGRDADEVAAFLRRWLLIDDTRARQALRFLSSPLWRAYTSTYVEGYRLLSAWLDDRPDGVGRTERFGRLLDEPLIPSSLRAEFAS
;
A
#
# COMPACT_ATOMS: atom_id res chain seq x y z
N MET A 1 20.46 -17.45 19.54
CA MET A 1 19.04 -17.93 19.57
C MET A 1 18.80 -18.83 18.36
N GLU A 2 18.04 -19.92 18.50
CA GLU A 2 17.68 -20.74 17.34
C GLU A 2 16.68 -19.99 16.45
N PRO A 3 16.75 -20.18 15.09
CA PRO A 3 15.88 -19.46 14.13
C PRO A 3 14.40 -19.58 14.45
N ASP A 4 13.88 -20.79 14.70
CA ASP A 4 12.45 -21.04 14.96
C ASP A 4 11.97 -20.30 16.21
N ARG A 5 12.79 -20.24 17.23
CA ARG A 5 12.48 -19.47 18.45
C ARG A 5 12.44 -17.96 18.14
N LEU A 6 13.36 -17.46 17.34
CA LEU A 6 13.37 -16.05 16.92
C LEU A 6 12.08 -15.70 16.18
N ILE A 7 11.69 -16.54 15.22
CA ILE A 7 10.46 -16.33 14.42
C ILE A 7 9.23 -16.36 15.33
N ARG A 8 9.15 -17.34 16.24
CA ARG A 8 8.02 -17.43 17.18
C ARG A 8 7.92 -16.16 18.06
N GLU A 9 9.01 -15.67 18.60
CA GLU A 9 9.02 -14.47 19.43
C GLU A 9 8.68 -13.21 18.60
N TYR A 10 9.11 -13.13 17.33
CA TYR A 10 8.73 -12.06 16.41
C TYR A 10 7.21 -12.06 16.15
N LEU A 11 6.61 -13.22 15.89
CA LEU A 11 5.16 -13.34 15.69
C LEU A 11 4.37 -12.93 16.93
N LEU A 12 4.79 -13.40 18.12
CA LEU A 12 4.17 -13.01 19.38
C LEU A 12 4.28 -11.49 19.62
N LEU A 13 5.43 -10.90 19.32
CA LEU A 13 5.63 -9.46 19.42
C LEU A 13 4.66 -8.73 18.51
N GLY A 14 4.58 -9.08 17.22
CA GLY A 14 3.64 -8.49 16.26
C GLY A 14 2.19 -8.57 16.72
N LEU A 15 1.75 -9.74 17.19
CA LEU A 15 0.39 -9.94 17.70
C LEU A 15 0.08 -9.09 18.94
N ARG A 16 1.07 -8.80 19.80
CA ARG A 16 0.89 -7.90 20.95
C ARG A 16 0.65 -6.47 20.54
N PHE A 17 1.23 -6.00 19.41
CA PHE A 17 0.97 -4.65 18.88
C PHE A 17 -0.49 -4.44 18.52
N ASP A 18 -1.19 -5.45 18.01
CA ASP A 18 -2.63 -5.37 17.69
C ASP A 18 -3.51 -5.16 18.94
N ARG A 19 -3.00 -5.52 20.12
CA ARG A 19 -3.68 -5.25 21.40
C ARG A 19 -3.44 -3.84 21.96
N ILE A 20 -2.43 -3.12 21.46
CA ILE A 20 -2.21 -1.70 21.76
C ILE A 20 -2.99 -0.82 20.81
N GLU A 21 -2.89 -1.13 19.52
CA GLU A 21 -3.53 -0.37 18.44
C GLU A 21 -4.20 -1.36 17.49
N SER A 22 -5.52 -1.41 17.55
CA SER A 22 -6.33 -2.31 16.72
C SER A 22 -6.11 -2.03 15.22
N GLY A 23 -5.83 -3.07 14.46
CA GLY A 23 -5.50 -2.97 13.04
C GLY A 23 -4.00 -2.79 12.80
N TYR A 24 -3.15 -2.93 13.82
CA TYR A 24 -1.71 -3.00 13.62
C TYR A 24 -1.28 -4.29 12.90
N VAL A 25 -2.01 -5.38 13.13
CA VAL A 25 -1.92 -6.61 12.34
C VAL A 25 -2.98 -6.57 11.25
N ASP A 26 -2.55 -6.35 10.03
CA ASP A 26 -3.42 -6.35 8.85
C ASP A 26 -3.92 -7.76 8.54
N SER A 27 -3.01 -8.73 8.48
CA SER A 27 -3.35 -10.14 8.32
C SER A 27 -2.46 -11.06 9.16
N TYR A 28 -3.04 -12.18 9.59
CA TYR A 28 -2.33 -13.24 10.28
C TYR A 28 -2.87 -14.62 9.88
N THR A 29 -2.05 -15.37 9.17
CA THR A 29 -2.36 -16.72 8.65
C THR A 29 -1.54 -17.83 9.34
N GLY A 30 -0.80 -17.46 10.42
CA GLY A 30 0.04 -18.38 11.18
C GLY A 30 -0.73 -19.24 12.19
N ASP A 31 0.00 -19.89 13.10
CA ASP A 31 -0.58 -20.73 14.13
C ASP A 31 -1.60 -19.98 15.01
N PRO A 32 -2.89 -20.33 14.97
CA PRO A 32 -3.92 -19.65 15.76
C PRO A 32 -3.71 -19.79 17.29
N GLN A 33 -2.87 -20.74 17.74
CA GLN A 33 -2.51 -20.86 19.15
C GLN A 33 -1.71 -19.66 19.65
N LEU A 34 -0.84 -19.06 18.80
CA LEU A 34 -0.09 -17.87 19.17
C LEU A 34 -1.02 -16.67 19.39
N ARG A 35 -2.04 -16.52 18.52
CA ARG A 35 -3.04 -15.45 18.69
C ARG A 35 -3.85 -15.64 19.98
N ARG A 36 -4.27 -16.89 20.30
CA ARG A 36 -4.94 -17.21 21.58
C ARG A 36 -4.04 -16.94 22.77
N GLN A 37 -2.78 -17.40 22.72
CA GLN A 37 -1.80 -17.12 23.79
C GLN A 37 -1.71 -15.62 24.08
N VAL A 38 -1.54 -14.78 23.04
CA VAL A 38 -1.44 -13.32 23.20
C VAL A 38 -2.74 -12.71 23.74
N ALA A 39 -3.91 -13.24 23.34
CA ALA A 39 -5.20 -12.77 23.83
C ALA A 39 -5.36 -12.99 25.34
N ASP A 40 -4.82 -14.10 25.87
CA ASP A 40 -4.88 -14.47 27.29
C ASP A 40 -3.82 -13.75 28.16
N GLU A 41 -2.83 -13.09 27.55
CA GLU A 41 -1.81 -12.32 28.27
C GLU A 41 -2.41 -11.04 28.91
N PRO A 42 -1.79 -10.46 29.96
CA PRO A 42 -2.11 -9.11 30.43
C PRO A 42 -1.99 -8.07 29.30
N ALA A 43 -2.59 -6.90 29.48
CA ALA A 43 -2.42 -5.80 28.54
C ALA A 43 -0.92 -5.48 28.36
N PRO A 44 -0.42 -5.43 27.11
CA PRO A 44 1.00 -5.20 26.87
C PRO A 44 1.40 -3.77 27.25
N ASP A 45 2.58 -3.63 27.89
CA ASP A 45 3.21 -2.33 28.13
C ASP A 45 4.06 -1.95 26.90
N PRO A 46 3.87 -0.78 26.30
CA PRO A 46 4.66 -0.36 25.16
C PRO A 46 6.17 -0.30 25.40
N SER A 47 6.61 0.07 26.63
CA SER A 47 8.04 0.12 26.96
C SER A 47 8.65 -1.28 26.99
N ASP A 48 7.88 -2.27 27.47
CA ASP A 48 8.31 -3.67 27.46
C ASP A 48 8.41 -4.20 26.01
N LEU A 49 7.47 -3.83 25.13
CA LEU A 49 7.53 -4.21 23.72
C LEU A 49 8.73 -3.59 23.01
N ALA A 50 9.09 -2.33 23.31
CA ALA A 50 10.31 -1.72 22.79
C ALA A 50 11.56 -2.50 23.23
N GLY A 51 11.63 -2.88 24.51
CA GLY A 51 12.71 -3.72 25.02
C GLY A 51 12.75 -5.12 24.38
N GLN A 52 11.57 -5.73 24.08
CA GLN A 52 11.50 -7.00 23.37
C GLN A 52 11.99 -6.89 21.93
N ALA A 53 11.56 -5.85 21.19
CA ALA A 53 12.02 -5.59 19.82
C ALA A 53 13.54 -5.41 19.75
N GLY A 54 14.12 -4.61 20.65
CA GLY A 54 15.57 -4.41 20.73
C GLY A 54 16.37 -5.68 21.04
N ARG A 55 15.86 -6.54 21.96
CA ARG A 55 16.49 -7.86 22.23
C ARG A 55 16.43 -8.79 21.02
N LEU A 56 15.29 -8.83 20.32
CA LEU A 56 15.15 -9.65 19.13
C LEU A 56 16.03 -9.13 18.00
N LEU A 57 16.12 -7.80 17.83
CA LEU A 57 17.00 -7.18 16.83
C LEU A 57 18.47 -7.57 17.07
N SER A 58 18.93 -7.55 18.31
CA SER A 58 20.28 -8.03 18.69
C SER A 58 20.44 -9.53 18.40
N ALA A 59 19.41 -10.33 18.72
CA ALA A 59 19.44 -11.76 18.47
C ALA A 59 19.51 -12.14 16.97
N VAL A 60 18.83 -11.38 16.10
CA VAL A 60 18.92 -11.59 14.63
C VAL A 60 20.37 -11.57 14.14
N ALA A 61 21.19 -10.66 14.66
CA ALA A 61 22.61 -10.55 14.27
C ALA A 61 23.42 -11.80 14.61
N GLU A 62 23.06 -12.50 15.69
CA GLU A 62 23.76 -13.66 16.21
C GLU A 62 23.28 -15.01 15.64
N VAL A 63 22.11 -15.04 14.96
CA VAL A 63 21.58 -16.29 14.36
C VAL A 63 22.47 -16.69 13.18
N PRO A 64 22.98 -17.94 13.14
CA PRO A 64 23.76 -18.41 12.01
C PRO A 64 22.98 -18.40 10.69
N ARG A 65 23.63 -17.99 9.63
CA ARG A 65 23.07 -17.94 8.25
C ARG A 65 23.11 -19.34 7.59
N THR A 66 22.46 -20.30 8.22
CA THR A 66 22.43 -21.70 7.82
C THR A 66 20.98 -22.24 7.86
N GLY A 67 20.73 -23.40 7.30
CA GLY A 67 19.44 -24.07 7.41
C GLY A 67 18.25 -23.27 6.86
N GLY A 68 18.46 -22.46 5.80
CA GLY A 68 17.41 -21.64 5.20
C GLY A 68 17.20 -20.28 5.88
N PHE A 69 17.92 -19.94 6.95
CA PHE A 69 17.94 -18.61 7.54
C PHE A 69 18.99 -17.75 6.80
N THR A 70 18.59 -17.19 5.67
CA THR A 70 19.47 -16.40 4.77
C THR A 70 19.72 -14.98 5.28
N GLU A 71 20.70 -14.28 4.67
CA GLU A 71 20.93 -12.85 4.95
C GLU A 71 19.70 -12.00 4.61
N ALA A 72 19.00 -12.31 3.51
CA ALA A 72 17.78 -11.61 3.12
C ALA A 72 16.67 -11.75 4.18
N ARG A 73 16.45 -12.96 4.73
CA ARG A 73 15.51 -13.17 5.84
C ARG A 73 15.89 -12.39 7.09
N ALA A 74 17.16 -12.41 7.44
CA ALA A 74 17.66 -11.68 8.59
C ALA A 74 17.48 -10.16 8.42
N ALA A 75 17.79 -9.63 7.24
CA ALA A 75 17.60 -8.23 6.90
C ALA A 75 16.12 -7.81 6.98
N PHE A 76 15.22 -8.65 6.44
CA PHE A 76 13.78 -8.44 6.50
C PHE A 76 13.30 -8.35 7.96
N ILE A 77 13.59 -9.37 8.79
CA ILE A 77 13.18 -9.40 10.20
C ILE A 77 13.78 -8.23 10.99
N ALA A 78 15.07 -7.92 10.76
CA ALA A 78 15.73 -6.81 11.43
C ALA A 78 15.10 -5.45 11.07
N ALA A 79 14.70 -5.25 9.82
CA ALA A 79 14.02 -4.03 9.39
C ALA A 79 12.63 -3.90 10.05
N HIS A 80 11.86 -4.98 10.14
CA HIS A 80 10.59 -5.00 10.85
C HIS A 80 10.75 -4.75 12.35
N LEU A 81 11.74 -5.35 12.98
CA LEU A 81 12.00 -5.14 14.41
C LEU A 81 12.40 -3.70 14.72
N ARG A 82 13.13 -3.00 13.84
CA ARG A 82 13.39 -1.55 13.97
C ARG A 82 12.11 -0.74 13.89
N ALA A 83 11.22 -1.08 12.99
CA ALA A 83 9.91 -0.43 12.88
C ALA A 83 9.07 -0.65 14.15
N LEU A 84 9.01 -1.87 14.65
CA LEU A 84 8.30 -2.22 15.88
C LEU A 84 8.89 -1.54 17.10
N GLU A 85 10.23 -1.45 17.23
CA GLU A 85 10.88 -0.73 18.31
C GLU A 85 10.49 0.75 18.29
N CYS A 86 10.54 1.40 17.14
CA CYS A 86 10.11 2.79 16.96
C CYS A 86 8.63 2.98 17.34
N ALA A 87 7.75 2.10 16.87
CA ALA A 87 6.33 2.15 17.18
C ALA A 87 6.06 1.99 18.69
N ALA A 88 6.71 1.04 19.34
CA ALA A 88 6.58 0.81 20.77
C ALA A 88 7.05 2.02 21.59
N ARG A 89 8.18 2.63 21.23
CA ARG A 89 8.67 3.85 21.85
C ARG A 89 7.68 5.02 21.70
N LYS A 90 7.07 5.15 20.53
CA LYS A 90 6.03 6.15 20.28
C LYS A 90 4.78 5.89 21.14
N PHE A 91 4.30 4.65 21.22
CA PHE A 91 3.16 4.28 22.09
C PHE A 91 3.49 4.47 23.58
N ALA A 92 4.75 4.34 23.97
CA ALA A 92 5.25 4.68 25.32
C ALA A 92 5.37 6.20 25.58
N GLY A 93 4.95 7.04 24.61
CA GLY A 93 4.95 8.50 24.76
C GLY A 93 6.30 9.17 24.50
N GLN A 94 7.29 8.45 23.94
CA GLN A 94 8.56 9.09 23.59
C GLN A 94 8.38 10.03 22.38
N PRO A 95 8.94 11.24 22.41
CA PRO A 95 8.88 12.15 21.30
C PRO A 95 9.74 11.63 20.14
N ILE A 96 9.10 11.25 19.04
CA ILE A 96 9.75 10.83 17.81
C ILE A 96 9.28 11.78 16.69
N GLY A 97 10.24 12.43 16.04
CA GLY A 97 9.96 13.32 14.91
C GLY A 97 9.34 12.55 13.73
N PHE A 98 8.44 13.21 12.98
CA PHE A 98 7.68 12.56 11.91
C PHE A 98 8.59 11.95 10.82
N VAL A 99 9.64 12.66 10.40
CA VAL A 99 10.61 12.16 9.41
C VAL A 99 11.34 10.91 9.91
N GLU A 100 11.71 10.88 11.21
CA GLU A 100 12.35 9.71 11.82
C GLU A 100 11.38 8.54 11.99
N GLU A 101 10.11 8.82 12.30
CA GLU A 101 9.04 7.81 12.33
C GLU A 101 8.89 7.11 10.98
N VAL A 102 8.74 7.89 9.90
CA VAL A 102 8.62 7.35 8.53
C VAL A 102 9.86 6.54 8.13
N ARG A 103 11.05 7.07 8.45
CA ARG A 103 12.32 6.39 8.17
C ARG A 103 12.43 5.04 8.88
N SER A 104 12.04 5.02 10.17
CA SER A 104 12.09 3.80 10.99
C SER A 104 11.06 2.77 10.56
N TYR A 105 9.85 3.21 10.17
CA TYR A 105 8.77 2.32 9.74
C TYR A 105 9.02 1.74 8.35
N PHE A 106 9.42 2.58 7.41
CA PHE A 106 9.38 2.22 6.00
C PHE A 106 10.76 2.15 5.34
N ASP A 107 11.84 2.34 6.10
CA ASP A 107 13.21 2.31 5.56
C ASP A 107 13.40 3.28 4.38
N VAL A 108 12.75 4.44 4.42
CA VAL A 108 12.86 5.51 3.42
C VAL A 108 13.02 6.88 4.08
N ALA A 109 13.67 7.81 3.39
CA ALA A 109 13.75 9.20 3.80
C ALA A 109 12.72 10.01 3.00
N ILE A 110 12.00 10.90 3.70
CA ILE A 110 11.04 11.81 3.08
C ILE A 110 11.49 13.25 3.23
N SER A 111 11.12 14.05 2.26
CA SER A 111 11.28 15.50 2.29
C SER A 111 10.12 16.16 1.56
N ARG A 112 9.93 17.45 1.82
CA ARG A 112 8.89 18.21 1.13
C ARG A 112 9.18 18.29 -0.37
N GLY A 113 8.14 18.11 -1.18
CA GLY A 113 8.18 18.22 -2.62
C GLY A 113 8.29 19.68 -3.10
N ASP A 114 8.51 19.83 -4.40
CA ASP A 114 8.53 21.12 -5.07
C ASP A 114 7.14 21.47 -5.59
N GLU A 115 6.59 22.58 -5.11
CA GLU A 115 5.27 23.07 -5.54
C GLU A 115 5.22 23.47 -7.04
N ASP A 116 6.37 23.70 -7.71
CA ASP A 116 6.41 23.92 -9.16
C ASP A 116 5.96 22.68 -9.94
N ARG A 117 6.21 21.47 -9.41
CA ARG A 117 5.67 20.22 -9.98
C ARG A 117 4.15 20.19 -9.90
N TYR A 118 3.56 20.66 -8.79
CA TYR A 118 2.11 20.73 -8.62
C TYR A 118 1.49 21.76 -9.57
N ARG A 119 2.14 22.91 -9.78
CA ARG A 119 1.74 23.90 -10.79
C ARG A 119 1.78 23.30 -12.19
N GLY A 120 2.84 22.56 -12.51
CA GLY A 120 2.97 21.82 -13.76
C GLY A 120 1.85 20.79 -13.96
N ALA A 121 1.50 20.04 -12.91
CA ALA A 121 0.38 19.11 -12.95
C ALA A 121 -0.96 19.82 -13.22
N HIS A 122 -1.22 20.95 -12.54
CA HIS A 122 -2.42 21.75 -12.80
C HIS A 122 -2.51 22.24 -14.26
N ALA A 123 -1.41 22.67 -14.85
CA ALA A 123 -1.38 23.08 -16.26
C ALA A 123 -1.69 21.92 -17.21
N ARG A 124 -1.17 20.70 -16.94
CA ARG A 124 -1.50 19.49 -17.71
C ARG A 124 -2.96 19.09 -17.53
N ILE A 125 -3.48 19.09 -16.30
CA ILE A 125 -4.89 18.81 -16.01
C ILE A 125 -5.80 19.79 -16.76
N ASP A 126 -5.48 21.08 -16.70
CA ASP A 126 -6.20 22.15 -17.40
C ASP A 126 -6.28 21.89 -18.90
N SER A 127 -5.17 21.48 -19.50
CA SER A 127 -5.10 21.11 -20.93
C SER A 127 -5.97 19.90 -21.29
N VAL A 128 -6.04 18.88 -20.41
CA VAL A 128 -6.83 17.66 -20.67
C VAL A 128 -8.33 17.91 -20.47
N ILE A 129 -8.69 18.61 -19.39
CA ILE A 129 -10.10 18.86 -19.07
C ILE A 129 -10.70 19.89 -20.03
N GLY A 130 -9.91 20.90 -20.42
CA GLY A 130 -10.37 21.99 -21.26
C GLY A 130 -11.46 22.85 -20.60
N GLY A 131 -12.13 23.69 -21.39
CA GLY A 131 -13.21 24.55 -20.92
C GLY A 131 -12.72 25.86 -20.29
N THR A 132 -13.64 26.61 -19.67
CA THR A 132 -13.39 27.93 -19.05
C THR A 132 -13.84 27.94 -17.60
N GLY A 133 -13.31 28.85 -16.79
CA GLY A 133 -13.62 28.96 -15.35
C GLY A 133 -12.58 28.27 -14.46
N PRO A 134 -12.79 28.30 -13.13
CA PRO A 134 -11.85 27.76 -12.16
C PRO A 134 -11.57 26.26 -12.36
N LEU A 135 -10.30 25.88 -12.37
CA LEU A 135 -9.88 24.49 -12.61
C LEU A 135 -10.50 23.51 -11.58
N ALA A 136 -10.60 23.92 -10.31
CA ALA A 136 -11.19 23.10 -9.26
C ALA A 136 -12.67 22.76 -9.52
N GLU A 137 -13.45 23.73 -10.04
CA GLU A 137 -14.86 23.53 -10.37
C GLU A 137 -15.02 22.57 -11.58
N ARG A 138 -14.15 22.73 -12.58
CA ARG A 138 -14.14 21.83 -13.75
C ARG A 138 -13.72 20.41 -13.37
N MET A 139 -12.74 20.26 -12.48
CA MET A 139 -12.35 18.96 -11.92
C MET A 139 -13.47 18.32 -11.11
N ASP A 140 -14.26 19.12 -10.39
CA ASP A 140 -15.38 18.58 -9.62
C ASP A 140 -16.53 18.13 -10.54
N ALA A 141 -16.83 18.92 -11.57
CA ALA A 141 -17.79 18.52 -12.62
C ALA A 141 -17.34 17.23 -13.36
N ASP A 142 -16.05 17.12 -13.65
CA ASP A 142 -15.47 15.93 -14.27
C ASP A 142 -15.63 14.70 -13.39
N ARG A 143 -15.33 14.80 -12.09
CA ARG A 143 -15.54 13.72 -11.13
C ARG A 143 -17.00 13.27 -11.05
N HIS A 144 -17.95 14.21 -11.06
CA HIS A 144 -19.37 13.87 -11.06
C HIS A 144 -19.81 13.17 -12.35
N ALA A 145 -19.27 13.58 -13.49
CA ALA A 145 -19.58 12.94 -14.78
C ALA A 145 -18.99 11.53 -14.90
N ASP A 146 -17.94 11.24 -14.12
CA ASP A 146 -17.23 9.97 -14.10
C ASP A 146 -17.78 8.98 -13.03
N GLU A 147 -18.82 9.39 -12.26
CA GLU A 147 -19.42 8.53 -11.23
C GLU A 147 -20.10 7.29 -11.84
N ILE A 148 -19.85 6.12 -11.25
CA ILE A 148 -20.55 4.88 -11.58
C ILE A 148 -21.93 4.89 -10.92
N PRO A 149 -23.01 4.56 -11.64
CA PRO A 149 -24.30 4.30 -11.01
C PRO A 149 -24.17 3.21 -9.93
N PRO A 150 -24.64 3.43 -8.70
CA PRO A 150 -24.43 2.48 -7.59
C PRO A 150 -24.86 1.05 -7.91
N GLU A 151 -25.95 0.88 -8.67
CA GLU A 151 -26.48 -0.40 -9.13
C GLU A 151 -25.59 -1.13 -10.14
N ARG A 152 -24.59 -0.44 -10.70
CA ARG A 152 -23.64 -1.00 -11.69
C ARG A 152 -22.27 -1.31 -11.07
N LEU A 153 -22.05 -0.94 -9.81
CA LEU A 153 -20.74 -1.05 -9.16
C LEU A 153 -20.30 -2.52 -9.05
N GLU A 154 -21.19 -3.41 -8.61
CA GLU A 154 -20.86 -4.83 -8.43
C GLU A 154 -20.50 -5.51 -9.76
N ASP A 155 -21.32 -5.31 -10.81
CA ASP A 155 -21.05 -5.83 -12.16
C ASP A 155 -19.71 -5.31 -12.68
N THR A 156 -19.43 -4.02 -12.46
CA THR A 156 -18.20 -3.38 -12.91
C THR A 156 -16.97 -3.97 -12.21
N VAL A 157 -17.02 -4.10 -10.90
CA VAL A 157 -15.95 -4.71 -10.09
C VAL A 157 -15.69 -6.15 -10.56
N GLY A 158 -16.75 -6.95 -10.77
CA GLY A 158 -16.65 -8.32 -11.24
C GLY A 158 -16.02 -8.44 -12.63
N ALA A 159 -16.40 -7.56 -13.55
CA ALA A 159 -15.86 -7.56 -14.92
C ALA A 159 -14.36 -7.23 -14.95
N PHE A 160 -13.93 -6.16 -14.24
CA PHE A 160 -12.52 -5.81 -14.16
C PHE A 160 -11.69 -6.87 -13.42
N SER A 161 -12.24 -7.46 -12.35
CA SER A 161 -11.58 -8.53 -11.63
C SER A 161 -11.34 -9.75 -12.53
N SER A 162 -12.35 -10.18 -13.27
CA SER A 162 -12.23 -11.30 -14.21
C SER A 162 -11.19 -11.03 -15.30
N ALA A 163 -11.25 -9.87 -15.93
CA ALA A 163 -10.32 -9.50 -17.00
C ALA A 163 -8.86 -9.41 -16.51
N LEU A 164 -8.62 -8.81 -15.34
CA LEU A 164 -7.29 -8.74 -14.75
C LEU A 164 -6.78 -10.11 -14.29
N ARG A 165 -7.65 -10.95 -13.72
CA ARG A 165 -7.32 -12.32 -13.32
C ARG A 165 -6.83 -13.15 -14.50
N ASP A 166 -7.50 -13.06 -15.65
CA ASP A 166 -7.12 -13.78 -16.87
C ASP A 166 -5.72 -13.35 -17.35
N ILE A 167 -5.43 -12.03 -17.35
CA ILE A 167 -4.12 -11.50 -17.69
C ILE A 167 -3.06 -12.02 -16.71
N VAL A 168 -3.33 -11.91 -15.41
CA VAL A 168 -2.36 -12.23 -14.35
C VAL A 168 -2.05 -13.71 -14.29
N ARG A 169 -3.03 -14.60 -14.41
CA ARG A 169 -2.82 -16.04 -14.39
C ARG A 169 -1.91 -16.54 -15.50
N THR A 170 -1.91 -15.84 -16.64
CA THR A 170 -1.03 -16.15 -17.75
C THR A 170 0.42 -15.79 -17.46
N THR A 171 0.64 -14.70 -16.72
CA THR A 171 1.95 -14.10 -16.47
C THR A 171 2.55 -14.54 -15.13
N TYR A 172 1.73 -14.57 -14.09
CA TYR A 172 2.09 -14.93 -12.73
C TYR A 172 1.21 -16.08 -12.25
N PRO A 173 1.62 -17.35 -12.46
CA PRO A 173 0.82 -18.50 -12.05
C PRO A 173 0.39 -18.41 -10.59
N LEU A 174 -0.91 -18.59 -10.36
CA LEU A 174 -1.52 -18.61 -9.04
C LEU A 174 -2.03 -20.02 -8.72
N PRO A 175 -2.16 -20.39 -7.44
CA PRO A 175 -2.81 -21.64 -7.05
C PRO A 175 -4.21 -21.77 -7.66
N ASP A 176 -4.59 -22.97 -8.09
CA ASP A 176 -5.90 -23.21 -8.71
C ASP A 176 -7.07 -22.92 -7.77
N THR A 177 -6.82 -23.00 -6.45
CA THR A 177 -7.81 -22.75 -5.40
C THR A 177 -7.93 -21.29 -4.98
N GLU A 178 -7.13 -20.37 -5.60
CA GLU A 178 -7.20 -18.95 -5.24
C GLU A 178 -8.56 -18.35 -5.55
N THR A 179 -9.03 -17.52 -4.64
CA THR A 179 -10.33 -16.85 -4.78
C THR A 179 -10.31 -15.45 -4.19
N VAL A 180 -11.00 -14.53 -4.87
CA VAL A 180 -11.34 -13.23 -4.35
C VAL A 180 -12.86 -13.08 -4.30
N VAL A 181 -13.36 -12.68 -3.14
CA VAL A 181 -14.78 -12.32 -2.96
C VAL A 181 -14.86 -10.81 -2.75
N TYR A 182 -15.73 -10.15 -3.50
CA TYR A 182 -15.96 -8.71 -3.35
C TYR A 182 -17.20 -8.47 -2.50
N GLU A 183 -17.13 -7.45 -1.64
CA GLU A 183 -18.27 -6.96 -0.88
C GLU A 183 -18.35 -5.43 -0.97
N VAL A 184 -19.57 -4.91 -1.05
CA VAL A 184 -19.81 -3.48 -0.97
C VAL A 184 -20.11 -3.11 0.48
N VAL A 185 -19.34 -2.18 1.04
CA VAL A 185 -19.45 -1.76 2.43
C VAL A 185 -19.69 -0.26 2.55
N THR A 186 -20.09 0.20 3.73
CA THR A 186 -20.26 1.61 4.07
C THR A 186 -19.58 1.95 5.39
N ASN A 187 -19.47 3.24 5.71
CA ASN A 187 -18.88 3.75 6.96
C ASN A 187 -17.40 3.36 7.17
N LYS A 188 -16.61 3.41 6.08
CA LYS A 188 -15.17 3.12 6.10
C LYS A 188 -14.35 4.36 5.75
N PRO A 189 -13.13 4.51 6.30
CA PRO A 189 -12.25 5.65 5.99
C PRO A 189 -11.52 5.53 4.65
N TRP A 190 -11.52 4.34 4.03
CA TRP A 190 -10.82 3.99 2.79
C TRP A 190 -11.80 3.71 1.64
N SER A 191 -11.30 3.66 0.41
CA SER A 191 -12.09 3.37 -0.81
C SER A 191 -12.19 1.88 -1.13
N GLY A 192 -11.14 1.12 -0.88
CA GLY A 192 -11.05 -0.34 -0.98
C GLY A 192 -10.13 -0.88 0.10
N PHE A 193 -10.25 -2.17 0.39
CA PHE A 193 -9.37 -2.87 1.33
C PHE A 193 -9.39 -4.36 1.04
N ASN A 194 -8.20 -4.97 1.02
CA ASN A 194 -8.04 -6.42 0.87
C ASN A 194 -7.84 -7.07 2.25
N TYR A 195 -8.74 -7.93 2.64
CA TYR A 195 -8.59 -8.82 3.79
C TYR A 195 -8.07 -10.17 3.31
N TYR A 196 -6.78 -10.43 3.50
CA TYR A 196 -6.22 -11.74 3.20
C TYR A 196 -6.52 -12.75 4.32
N GLU A 197 -7.19 -13.85 3.98
CA GLU A 197 -7.71 -14.82 4.95
C GLU A 197 -6.86 -16.09 5.03
N GLY A 198 -5.79 -16.18 4.23
CA GLY A 198 -4.98 -17.40 4.08
C GLY A 198 -5.60 -18.40 3.11
N ASP A 199 -4.90 -19.50 2.87
CA ASP A 199 -5.30 -20.52 1.90
C ASP A 199 -5.64 -19.93 0.52
N TYR A 200 -4.88 -18.91 0.11
CA TYR A 200 -5.02 -18.20 -1.16
C TYR A 200 -6.38 -17.50 -1.35
N ARG A 201 -6.98 -17.02 -0.27
CA ARG A 201 -8.29 -16.36 -0.29
C ARG A 201 -8.21 -14.92 0.19
N SER A 202 -8.89 -14.05 -0.54
CA SER A 202 -9.11 -12.66 -0.12
C SER A 202 -10.58 -12.29 -0.16
N ARG A 203 -10.95 -11.41 0.75
CA ARG A 203 -12.20 -10.65 0.72
C ARG A 203 -11.84 -9.19 0.50
N VAL A 204 -12.28 -8.65 -0.64
CA VAL A 204 -12.03 -7.25 -1.02
C VAL A 204 -13.29 -6.44 -0.76
N ALA A 205 -13.19 -5.49 0.14
CA ALA A 205 -14.27 -4.57 0.46
C ALA A 205 -14.13 -3.28 -0.33
N VAL A 206 -15.21 -2.85 -1.01
CA VAL A 206 -15.29 -1.60 -1.77
C VAL A 206 -16.27 -0.67 -1.05
N ASN A 207 -15.82 0.54 -0.70
CA ASN A 207 -16.63 1.49 0.07
C ASN A 207 -17.57 2.29 -0.83
N ALA A 208 -18.88 2.11 -0.65
CA ALA A 208 -19.92 2.80 -1.41
C ALA A 208 -20.21 4.23 -0.93
N ASP A 209 -19.73 4.65 0.26
CA ASP A 209 -19.87 6.04 0.71
C ASP A 209 -19.05 7.02 -0.15
N ILE A 210 -17.98 6.53 -0.73
CA ILE A 210 -17.17 7.25 -1.70
C ILE A 210 -17.73 6.88 -3.08
N LYS A 211 -18.40 7.84 -3.72
CA LYS A 211 -18.92 7.61 -5.07
C LYS A 211 -17.80 7.12 -5.98
N ALA A 212 -17.93 5.88 -6.42
CA ALA A 212 -16.93 5.25 -7.27
C ALA A 212 -16.86 5.95 -8.63
N GLN A 213 -15.67 6.19 -9.11
CA GLN A 213 -15.40 6.82 -10.40
C GLN A 213 -14.93 5.75 -11.39
N MET A 214 -15.47 5.77 -12.61
CA MET A 214 -15.06 4.84 -13.67
C MET A 214 -13.55 4.85 -13.91
N SER A 215 -12.92 6.02 -13.91
CA SER A 215 -11.47 6.16 -14.10
C SER A 215 -10.62 5.51 -13.00
N ASN A 216 -11.17 5.31 -11.80
CA ASN A 216 -10.43 4.76 -10.66
C ASN A 216 -10.60 3.24 -10.50
N ILE A 217 -11.73 2.65 -10.95
CA ILE A 217 -12.01 1.22 -10.75
C ILE A 217 -10.94 0.30 -11.33
N PRO A 218 -10.43 0.49 -12.56
CA PRO A 218 -9.39 -0.39 -13.08
C PRO A 218 -8.15 -0.45 -12.18
N ALA A 219 -7.71 0.72 -11.70
CA ALA A 219 -6.56 0.82 -10.79
C ALA A 219 -6.87 0.23 -9.41
N LEU A 220 -8.07 0.49 -8.86
CA LEU A 220 -8.48 -0.05 -7.57
C LEU A 220 -8.50 -1.59 -7.58
N ILE A 221 -9.11 -2.19 -8.60
CA ILE A 221 -9.19 -3.65 -8.68
C ILE A 221 -7.81 -4.28 -8.95
N ALA A 222 -6.97 -3.63 -9.74
CA ALA A 222 -5.59 -4.06 -9.91
C ALA A 222 -4.81 -4.00 -8.60
N HIS A 223 -4.96 -2.93 -7.83
CA HIS A 223 -4.33 -2.70 -6.53
C HIS A 223 -4.76 -3.76 -5.49
N GLU A 224 -6.07 -3.92 -5.30
CA GLU A 224 -6.58 -4.83 -4.27
C GLU A 224 -6.43 -6.32 -4.65
N SER A 225 -6.39 -6.63 -5.96
CA SER A 225 -6.49 -8.02 -6.40
C SER A 225 -5.38 -8.46 -7.35
N TYR A 226 -5.48 -8.15 -8.64
CA TYR A 226 -4.69 -8.75 -9.72
C TYR A 226 -3.96 -7.68 -10.57
N PRO A 227 -2.62 -7.57 -10.50
CA PRO A 227 -1.62 -8.33 -9.75
C PRO A 227 -1.20 -7.74 -8.39
N GLY A 228 -2.04 -6.93 -7.74
CA GLY A 228 -1.75 -6.27 -6.48
C GLY A 228 -1.78 -7.19 -5.25
N HIS A 229 -2.39 -6.72 -4.16
CA HIS A 229 -2.33 -7.35 -2.83
C HIS A 229 -2.71 -8.83 -2.81
N HIS A 230 -3.85 -9.21 -3.42
CA HIS A 230 -4.24 -10.63 -3.45
C HIS A 230 -3.19 -11.52 -4.12
N THR A 231 -2.69 -11.09 -5.28
CA THR A 231 -1.66 -11.84 -6.01
C THR A 231 -0.36 -11.94 -5.22
N GLU A 232 0.07 -10.85 -4.59
CA GLU A 232 1.25 -10.80 -3.72
C GLU A 232 1.11 -11.79 -2.56
N HIS A 233 0.00 -11.74 -1.84
CA HIS A 233 -0.27 -12.64 -0.71
C HIS A 233 -0.27 -14.11 -1.13
N CYS A 234 -0.99 -14.45 -2.20
CA CYS A 234 -1.04 -15.83 -2.70
C CYS A 234 0.35 -16.37 -3.07
N ARG A 235 1.15 -15.58 -3.77
CA ARG A 235 2.48 -16.00 -4.21
C ARG A 235 3.46 -16.09 -3.06
N LYS A 236 3.44 -15.14 -2.14
CA LYS A 236 4.28 -15.18 -0.92
C LYS A 236 3.89 -16.35 -0.02
N GLU A 237 2.59 -16.61 0.19
CA GLU A 237 2.16 -17.77 0.94
C GLU A 237 2.64 -19.08 0.27
N GLN A 238 2.40 -19.25 -1.03
CA GLN A 238 2.81 -20.45 -1.75
C GLN A 238 4.32 -20.65 -1.70
N ARG A 239 5.09 -19.59 -1.96
CA ARG A 239 6.55 -19.70 -2.12
C ARG A 239 7.29 -19.65 -0.80
N LEU A 240 6.98 -18.64 0.04
CA LEU A 240 7.77 -18.39 1.25
C LEU A 240 7.27 -19.19 2.43
N VAL A 241 5.95 -19.24 2.64
CA VAL A 241 5.39 -19.96 3.80
C VAL A 241 5.37 -21.47 3.53
N VAL A 242 4.65 -21.90 2.48
CA VAL A 242 4.47 -23.33 2.18
C VAL A 242 5.76 -23.93 1.61
N GLY A 243 6.41 -23.23 0.66
CA GLY A 243 7.59 -23.76 -0.03
C GLY A 243 8.87 -23.71 0.79
N LEU A 244 9.10 -22.63 1.56
CA LEU A 244 10.36 -22.40 2.28
C LEU A 244 10.22 -22.43 3.81
N GLY A 245 9.01 -22.58 4.36
CA GLY A 245 8.77 -22.63 5.80
C GLY A 245 9.10 -21.31 6.53
N GLN A 246 8.96 -20.17 5.84
CA GLN A 246 9.25 -18.84 6.41
C GLN A 246 8.06 -18.36 7.24
N GLY A 247 7.99 -18.76 8.50
CA GLY A 247 6.88 -18.45 9.40
C GLY A 247 6.68 -16.94 9.65
N GLU A 248 7.73 -16.13 9.56
CA GLU A 248 7.64 -14.66 9.64
C GLU A 248 6.75 -14.03 8.59
N GLN A 249 6.52 -14.72 7.46
CA GLN A 249 5.66 -14.23 6.38
C GLN A 249 4.17 -14.51 6.62
N THR A 250 3.82 -15.16 7.73
CA THR A 250 2.42 -15.42 8.11
C THR A 250 1.76 -14.23 8.82
N ILE A 251 2.49 -13.16 9.11
CA ILE A 251 1.98 -11.94 9.72
C ILE A 251 2.29 -10.74 8.82
N PHE A 252 1.29 -9.94 8.54
CA PHE A 252 1.46 -8.65 7.88
C PHE A 252 1.22 -7.54 8.90
N LEU A 253 2.23 -6.69 9.12
CA LEU A 253 2.21 -5.63 10.12
C LEU A 253 2.16 -4.27 9.44
N VAL A 254 1.17 -3.48 9.80
CA VAL A 254 1.07 -2.07 9.39
C VAL A 254 2.28 -1.29 9.93
N ASN A 255 2.70 -0.26 9.21
CA ASN A 255 3.87 0.58 9.57
C ASN A 255 5.20 -0.19 9.62
N THR A 256 5.41 -1.07 8.64
CA THR A 256 6.67 -1.78 8.44
C THR A 256 7.18 -1.61 7.00
N PRO A 257 8.44 -1.93 6.70
CA PRO A 257 8.94 -1.88 5.33
C PRO A 257 8.13 -2.71 4.33
N GLN A 258 7.51 -3.80 4.79
CA GLN A 258 6.62 -4.63 3.97
C GLN A 258 5.42 -3.84 3.44
N CYS A 259 4.82 -2.95 4.26
CA CYS A 259 3.72 -2.10 3.80
C CYS A 259 4.15 -1.19 2.65
N LEU A 260 5.31 -0.55 2.73
CA LEU A 260 5.79 0.31 1.65
C LEU A 260 5.99 -0.47 0.35
N MET A 261 6.54 -1.69 0.46
CA MET A 261 6.75 -2.56 -0.69
C MET A 261 5.42 -3.01 -1.30
N ALA A 262 4.45 -3.41 -0.47
CA ALA A 262 3.14 -3.86 -0.90
C ALA A 262 2.32 -2.74 -1.56
N GLU A 263 2.28 -1.55 -0.96
CA GLU A 263 1.58 -0.39 -1.52
C GLU A 263 2.20 0.08 -2.84
N GLY A 264 3.54 0.16 -2.90
CA GLY A 264 4.22 0.53 -4.14
C GLY A 264 4.02 -0.48 -5.27
N LEU A 265 3.98 -1.78 -4.94
CA LEU A 265 3.66 -2.86 -5.87
C LEU A 265 2.21 -2.73 -6.38
N ALA A 266 1.27 -2.54 -5.46
CA ALA A 266 -0.15 -2.47 -5.78
C ALA A 266 -0.49 -1.23 -6.63
N ASP A 267 0.14 -0.08 -6.36
CA ASP A 267 -0.02 1.13 -7.18
C ASP A 267 0.55 0.98 -8.61
N LEU A 268 1.50 0.08 -8.82
CA LEU A 268 2.05 -0.24 -10.14
C LEU A 268 1.27 -1.34 -10.88
N ALA A 269 0.36 -2.04 -10.20
CA ALA A 269 -0.29 -3.26 -10.67
C ALA A 269 -0.98 -3.09 -12.03
N LEU A 270 -1.83 -2.06 -12.21
CA LEU A 270 -2.51 -1.82 -13.48
C LEU A 270 -1.51 -1.57 -14.63
N HIS A 271 -0.47 -0.79 -14.36
CA HIS A 271 0.55 -0.46 -15.36
C HIS A 271 1.42 -1.66 -15.74
N VAL A 272 1.56 -2.64 -14.85
CA VAL A 272 2.30 -3.88 -15.12
C VAL A 272 1.41 -4.90 -15.86
N ALA A 273 0.15 -5.01 -15.48
CA ALA A 273 -0.78 -5.96 -16.09
C ALA A 273 -1.22 -5.55 -17.50
N VAL A 274 -1.60 -4.30 -17.68
CA VAL A 274 -2.18 -3.79 -18.94
C VAL A 274 -1.19 -2.86 -19.65
N GLY A 275 -0.51 -1.98 -18.91
CA GLY A 275 0.44 -1.04 -19.48
C GLY A 275 -0.21 0.20 -20.11
N PRO A 276 0.54 0.91 -21.00
CA PRO A 276 0.02 2.03 -21.76
C PRO A 276 -1.17 1.61 -22.62
N GLY A 277 -2.23 2.42 -22.66
CA GLY A 277 -3.50 2.11 -23.31
C GLY A 277 -4.51 1.43 -22.38
N TRP A 278 -4.22 1.37 -21.06
CA TRP A 278 -5.16 0.84 -20.09
C TRP A 278 -6.54 1.51 -20.13
N GLY A 279 -6.57 2.79 -20.51
CA GLY A 279 -7.83 3.52 -20.68
C GLY A 279 -8.72 2.94 -21.77
N ARG A 280 -8.15 2.58 -22.93
CA ARG A 280 -8.90 1.94 -24.02
C ARG A 280 -9.34 0.52 -23.66
N TRP A 281 -8.46 -0.24 -23.02
CA TRP A 281 -8.81 -1.55 -22.47
C TRP A 281 -9.99 -1.44 -21.49
N ALA A 282 -9.98 -0.48 -20.58
CA ALA A 282 -11.10 -0.24 -19.69
C ALA A 282 -12.36 0.21 -20.41
N GLN A 283 -12.24 1.03 -21.46
CA GLN A 283 -13.35 1.48 -22.28
C GLN A 283 -14.10 0.32 -22.93
N GLU A 284 -13.40 -0.70 -23.41
CA GLU A 284 -14.00 -1.91 -24.00
C GLU A 284 -14.83 -2.65 -22.94
N ILE A 285 -14.29 -2.86 -21.74
CA ILE A 285 -15.03 -3.51 -20.64
C ILE A 285 -16.27 -2.70 -20.25
N TYR A 286 -16.15 -1.38 -20.13
CA TYR A 286 -17.30 -0.51 -19.83
C TYR A 286 -18.36 -0.57 -20.94
N ALA A 287 -17.95 -0.63 -22.21
CA ALA A 287 -18.87 -0.73 -23.34
C ALA A 287 -19.68 -2.05 -23.30
N ASP A 288 -19.05 -3.16 -22.95
CA ASP A 288 -19.72 -4.46 -22.76
C ASP A 288 -20.76 -4.41 -21.62
N LEU A 289 -20.49 -3.57 -20.61
CA LEU A 289 -21.44 -3.29 -19.54
C LEU A 289 -22.50 -2.24 -19.90
N GLY A 290 -22.48 -1.69 -21.13
CA GLY A 290 -23.39 -0.62 -21.55
C GLY A 290 -23.12 0.74 -20.92
N LEU A 291 -21.92 0.96 -20.39
CA LEU A 291 -21.45 2.23 -19.82
C LEU A 291 -20.59 2.98 -20.84
N ARG A 292 -20.68 4.31 -20.81
CA ARG A 292 -19.84 5.16 -21.67
C ARG A 292 -18.65 5.67 -20.88
N PHE A 293 -17.46 5.43 -21.40
CA PHE A 293 -16.20 5.84 -20.78
C PHE A 293 -15.24 6.33 -21.86
N ASP A 294 -14.61 7.46 -21.65
CA ASP A 294 -13.56 7.99 -22.52
C ASP A 294 -12.18 7.57 -21.94
N GLY A 295 -11.71 6.43 -22.41
CA GLY A 295 -10.49 5.81 -21.90
C GLY A 295 -9.23 6.63 -22.19
N ASP A 296 -9.10 7.21 -23.38
CA ASP A 296 -7.94 8.03 -23.74
C ASP A 296 -7.85 9.29 -22.83
N ARG A 297 -8.98 9.92 -22.59
CA ARG A 297 -9.07 11.08 -21.70
C ARG A 297 -8.77 10.71 -20.26
N ALA A 298 -9.31 9.60 -19.76
CA ALA A 298 -9.07 9.13 -18.40
C ALA A 298 -7.59 8.81 -18.15
N GLU A 299 -6.93 8.12 -19.07
CA GLU A 299 -5.50 7.82 -19.02
C GLU A 299 -4.65 9.09 -19.07
N ALA A 300 -4.97 10.04 -19.94
CA ALA A 300 -4.30 11.32 -20.01
C ALA A 300 -4.45 12.14 -18.72
N LEU A 301 -5.63 12.11 -18.10
CA LEU A 301 -5.90 12.79 -16.85
C LEU A 301 -5.16 12.15 -15.67
N ALA A 302 -5.11 10.81 -15.62
CA ALA A 302 -4.33 10.08 -14.62
C ALA A 302 -2.83 10.45 -14.71
N ALA A 303 -2.27 10.45 -15.92
CA ALA A 303 -0.89 10.87 -16.17
C ALA A 303 -0.63 12.34 -15.78
N ALA A 304 -1.57 13.25 -16.09
CA ALA A 304 -1.47 14.65 -15.73
C ALA A 304 -1.45 14.88 -14.21
N ARG A 305 -2.16 14.03 -13.44
CA ARG A 305 -2.28 14.10 -11.97
C ARG A 305 -1.12 13.43 -11.22
N ALA A 306 -0.27 12.64 -11.87
CA ALA A 306 0.75 11.81 -11.21
C ALA A 306 1.64 12.59 -10.23
N ASP A 307 2.05 13.82 -10.58
CA ASP A 307 2.87 14.66 -9.69
C ASP A 307 2.14 15.11 -8.42
N LEU A 308 0.80 15.05 -8.38
CA LEU A 308 0.02 15.42 -7.20
C LEU A 308 0.02 14.34 -6.10
N ALA A 309 0.54 13.15 -6.37
CA ALA A 309 0.66 12.09 -5.37
C ALA A 309 1.42 12.54 -4.12
N GLY A 310 2.46 13.37 -4.29
CA GLY A 310 3.26 13.92 -3.18
C GLY A 310 2.54 14.92 -2.27
N VAL A 311 1.41 15.48 -2.68
CA VAL A 311 0.71 16.54 -1.93
C VAL A 311 0.28 16.08 -0.53
N ARG A 312 -0.17 14.84 -0.37
CA ARG A 312 -0.58 14.31 0.94
C ARG A 312 0.61 14.10 1.87
N GLN A 313 1.76 13.67 1.36
CA GLN A 313 3.00 13.56 2.13
C GLN A 313 3.49 14.94 2.56
N ASP A 314 3.43 15.94 1.69
CA ASP A 314 3.78 17.31 2.04
C ASP A 314 2.84 17.89 3.10
N ALA A 315 1.54 17.61 3.01
CA ALA A 315 0.57 17.98 4.03
C ALA A 315 0.86 17.34 5.39
N ALA A 316 1.27 16.06 5.40
CA ALA A 316 1.70 15.37 6.62
C ALA A 316 2.98 16.00 7.21
N LEU A 317 3.97 16.37 6.39
CA LEU A 317 5.16 17.10 6.80
C LEU A 317 4.82 18.49 7.36
N MET A 318 3.90 19.23 6.72
CA MET A 318 3.42 20.51 7.24
C MET A 318 2.82 20.35 8.64
N LEU A 319 1.97 19.33 8.84
CA LEU A 319 1.25 19.11 10.10
C LEU A 319 2.19 18.64 11.21
N HIS A 320 3.00 17.61 10.96
CA HIS A 320 3.72 16.86 11.99
C HIS A 320 5.19 17.26 12.19
N ASP A 321 5.84 17.76 11.15
CA ASP A 321 7.24 18.17 11.20
C ASP A 321 7.38 19.68 11.38
N GLN A 322 6.54 20.47 10.65
CA GLN A 322 6.59 21.93 10.70
C GLN A 322 5.60 22.55 11.69
N GLY A 323 4.70 21.76 12.29
CA GLY A 323 3.72 22.24 13.27
C GLY A 323 2.71 23.25 12.72
N ARG A 324 2.37 23.14 11.41
CA ARG A 324 1.41 24.02 10.76
C ARG A 324 -0.01 23.76 11.28
N ASP A 325 -0.82 24.82 11.25
CA ASP A 325 -2.22 24.76 11.65
C ASP A 325 -3.04 23.85 10.71
N ALA A 326 -4.03 23.14 11.27
CA ALA A 326 -4.89 22.21 10.55
C ALA A 326 -5.67 22.88 9.40
N ASP A 327 -6.11 24.13 9.57
CA ASP A 327 -6.83 24.86 8.53
C ASP A 327 -5.87 25.31 7.39
N GLU A 328 -4.62 25.64 7.71
CA GLU A 328 -3.58 25.90 6.70
C GLU A 328 -3.30 24.62 5.88
N VAL A 329 -3.18 23.46 6.53
CA VAL A 329 -2.97 22.17 5.87
C VAL A 329 -4.19 21.79 5.02
N ALA A 330 -5.42 22.00 5.50
CA ALA A 330 -6.63 21.77 4.73
C ALA A 330 -6.69 22.69 3.48
N ALA A 331 -6.28 23.95 3.61
CA ALA A 331 -6.20 24.87 2.48
C ALA A 331 -5.17 24.43 1.44
N PHE A 332 -4.01 23.91 1.89
CA PHE A 332 -2.98 23.33 1.03
C PHE A 332 -3.51 22.11 0.26
N LEU A 333 -4.19 21.18 0.93
CA LEU A 333 -4.82 20.01 0.31
C LEU A 333 -5.87 20.41 -0.74
N ARG A 334 -6.78 21.35 -0.40
CA ARG A 334 -7.79 21.86 -1.36
C ARG A 334 -7.15 22.43 -2.61
N ARG A 335 -6.16 23.29 -2.41
CA ARG A 335 -5.47 23.96 -3.51
C ARG A 335 -4.85 22.97 -4.47
N TRP A 336 -4.00 22.07 -3.96
CA TRP A 336 -3.18 21.24 -4.82
C TRP A 336 -3.86 19.96 -5.31
N LEU A 337 -4.78 19.37 -4.54
CA LEU A 337 -5.57 18.22 -4.98
C LEU A 337 -6.81 18.60 -5.78
N LEU A 338 -7.13 19.90 -5.90
CA LEU A 338 -8.33 20.39 -6.58
C LEU A 338 -9.61 19.76 -6.02
N ILE A 339 -9.71 19.65 -4.69
CA ILE A 339 -10.83 19.03 -3.96
C ILE A 339 -11.57 20.07 -3.12
N ASP A 340 -12.80 19.74 -2.73
CA ASP A 340 -13.63 20.55 -1.83
C ASP A 340 -13.14 20.48 -0.37
N ASP A 341 -13.74 21.29 0.51
CA ASP A 341 -13.39 21.34 1.95
C ASP A 341 -13.70 20.02 2.67
N THR A 342 -14.77 19.33 2.30
CA THR A 342 -15.17 18.06 2.91
C THR A 342 -14.12 16.99 2.68
N ARG A 343 -13.67 16.83 1.44
CA ARG A 343 -12.60 15.90 1.06
C ARG A 343 -11.25 16.28 1.67
N ALA A 344 -10.93 17.57 1.76
CA ALA A 344 -9.70 18.02 2.39
C ALA A 344 -9.69 17.71 3.89
N ARG A 345 -10.79 17.94 4.60
CA ARG A 345 -10.92 17.57 6.02
C ARG A 345 -10.92 16.06 6.25
N GLN A 346 -11.47 15.29 5.31
CA GLN A 346 -11.38 13.82 5.38
C GLN A 346 -9.92 13.36 5.23
N ALA A 347 -9.18 13.90 4.26
CA ALA A 347 -7.75 13.62 4.11
C ALA A 347 -6.97 14.02 5.38
N LEU A 348 -7.27 15.18 5.95
CA LEU A 348 -6.63 15.64 7.18
C LEU A 348 -6.90 14.70 8.37
N ARG A 349 -8.12 14.14 8.51
CA ARG A 349 -8.40 13.12 9.54
C ARG A 349 -7.52 11.90 9.39
N PHE A 350 -7.31 11.42 8.17
CA PHE A 350 -6.39 10.31 7.90
C PHE A 350 -4.95 10.67 8.30
N LEU A 351 -4.47 11.85 7.90
CA LEU A 351 -3.14 12.34 8.24
C LEU A 351 -2.94 12.60 9.74
N SER A 352 -4.02 12.80 10.50
CA SER A 352 -3.96 13.03 11.96
C SER A 352 -4.07 11.74 12.78
N SER A 353 -4.38 10.60 12.16
CA SER A 353 -4.52 9.32 12.86
C SER A 353 -3.17 8.81 13.36
N PRO A 354 -3.05 8.38 14.62
CA PRO A 354 -1.80 7.80 15.14
C PRO A 354 -1.28 6.61 14.33
N LEU A 355 -2.17 5.77 13.80
CA LEU A 355 -1.84 4.59 13.00
C LEU A 355 -1.50 4.97 11.55
N TRP A 356 -2.26 5.91 10.95
CA TRP A 356 -2.22 6.15 9.50
C TRP A 356 -1.39 7.38 9.08
N ARG A 357 -0.96 8.25 10.02
CA ARG A 357 -0.28 9.50 9.66
C ARG A 357 0.99 9.29 8.83
N ALA A 358 1.78 8.27 9.16
CA ALA A 358 3.00 7.92 8.43
C ALA A 358 2.70 7.12 7.16
N TYR A 359 1.58 6.37 7.15
CA TYR A 359 1.22 5.44 6.08
C TYR A 359 1.09 6.10 4.70
N THR A 360 0.68 7.38 4.67
CA THR A 360 0.57 8.13 3.40
C THR A 360 1.88 8.16 2.59
N SER A 361 3.03 8.01 3.27
CA SER A 361 4.34 7.95 2.61
C SER A 361 4.59 6.65 1.86
N THR A 362 3.85 5.57 2.17
CA THR A 362 3.99 4.28 1.47
C THR A 362 3.58 4.39 0.01
N TYR A 363 2.47 5.09 -0.28
CA TYR A 363 1.98 5.33 -1.64
C TYR A 363 2.97 6.17 -2.47
N VAL A 364 3.58 7.19 -1.84
CA VAL A 364 4.48 8.10 -2.54
C VAL A 364 5.85 7.47 -2.76
N GLU A 365 6.48 7.02 -1.69
CA GLU A 365 7.86 6.53 -1.73
C GLU A 365 7.94 5.09 -2.23
N GLY A 366 6.91 4.26 -1.97
CA GLY A 366 6.77 2.93 -2.53
C GLY A 366 6.68 2.99 -4.05
N TYR A 367 5.74 3.77 -4.59
CA TYR A 367 5.62 3.96 -6.03
C TYR A 367 6.92 4.48 -6.66
N ARG A 368 7.55 5.51 -6.08
CA ARG A 368 8.80 6.08 -6.59
C ARG A 368 9.93 5.07 -6.64
N LEU A 369 10.14 4.35 -5.52
CA LEU A 369 11.21 3.38 -5.41
C LEU A 369 11.01 2.21 -6.38
N LEU A 370 9.80 1.63 -6.37
CA LEU A 370 9.55 0.43 -7.17
C LEU A 370 9.45 0.75 -8.67
N SER A 371 8.87 1.88 -9.04
CA SER A 371 8.88 2.32 -10.44
C SER A 371 10.30 2.52 -10.96
N ALA A 372 11.14 3.25 -10.22
CA ALA A 372 12.53 3.46 -10.60
C ALA A 372 13.29 2.13 -10.69
N TRP A 373 13.09 1.22 -9.73
CA TRP A 373 13.73 -0.08 -9.73
C TRP A 373 13.27 -0.96 -10.89
N LEU A 374 11.99 -0.94 -11.26
CA LEU A 374 11.50 -1.67 -12.44
C LEU A 374 12.04 -1.11 -13.76
N ASP A 375 12.35 0.18 -13.81
CA ASP A 375 12.88 0.82 -15.02
C ASP A 375 14.41 0.67 -15.14
N ASP A 376 15.13 0.67 -14.00
CA ASP A 376 16.59 0.43 -13.91
C ASP A 376 16.90 -1.08 -13.85
N ARG A 377 16.43 -1.81 -14.82
CA ARG A 377 16.62 -3.26 -14.88
C ARG A 377 17.87 -3.65 -15.70
N PRO A 378 18.54 -4.74 -15.32
CA PRO A 378 19.67 -5.29 -16.10
C PRO A 378 19.24 -5.63 -17.53
N ASP A 379 20.19 -5.56 -18.45
CA ASP A 379 19.98 -5.98 -19.85
C ASP A 379 19.46 -7.42 -19.92
N GLY A 380 18.40 -7.61 -20.71
CA GLY A 380 17.77 -8.93 -20.91
C GLY A 380 16.74 -9.31 -19.86
N VAL A 381 16.59 -8.56 -18.77
CA VAL A 381 15.55 -8.79 -17.75
C VAL A 381 14.28 -8.02 -18.12
N GLY A 382 13.15 -8.72 -18.28
CA GLY A 382 11.86 -8.10 -18.55
C GLY A 382 11.26 -7.39 -17.34
N ARG A 383 10.47 -6.33 -17.58
CA ARG A 383 9.74 -5.62 -16.49
C ARG A 383 8.82 -6.58 -15.74
N THR A 384 8.15 -7.47 -16.45
CA THR A 384 7.27 -8.52 -15.89
C THR A 384 8.04 -9.49 -14.99
N GLU A 385 9.23 -9.94 -15.41
CA GLU A 385 10.09 -10.80 -14.60
C GLU A 385 10.52 -10.09 -13.31
N ARG A 386 10.93 -8.84 -13.42
CA ARG A 386 11.35 -8.04 -12.27
C ARG A 386 10.19 -7.77 -11.30
N PHE A 387 8.99 -7.52 -11.81
CA PHE A 387 7.79 -7.40 -10.97
C PHE A 387 7.45 -8.73 -10.27
N GLY A 388 7.68 -9.86 -10.93
CA GLY A 388 7.53 -11.19 -10.31
C GLY A 388 8.40 -11.37 -9.07
N ARG A 389 9.59 -10.75 -8.99
CA ARG A 389 10.42 -10.77 -7.78
C ARG A 389 9.75 -10.03 -6.61
N LEU A 390 9.04 -8.92 -6.86
CA LEU A 390 8.27 -8.22 -5.82
C LEU A 390 7.16 -9.11 -5.25
N LEU A 391 6.54 -9.94 -6.09
CA LEU A 391 5.50 -10.88 -5.69
C LEU A 391 6.05 -12.08 -4.90
N ASP A 392 7.31 -12.47 -5.14
CA ASP A 392 7.86 -13.75 -4.71
C ASP A 392 8.88 -13.67 -3.58
N GLU A 393 9.51 -12.49 -3.40
CA GLU A 393 10.65 -12.34 -2.49
C GLU A 393 10.31 -11.39 -1.32
N PRO A 394 10.86 -11.64 -0.12
CA PRO A 394 10.66 -10.75 1.04
C PRO A 394 11.59 -9.53 0.94
N LEU A 395 11.40 -8.71 -0.09
CA LEU A 395 12.23 -7.55 -0.36
C LEU A 395 11.90 -6.39 0.58
N ILE A 396 12.91 -5.60 0.89
CA ILE A 396 12.80 -4.36 1.67
C ILE A 396 13.43 -3.20 0.90
N PRO A 397 13.07 -1.94 1.18
CA PRO A 397 13.57 -0.78 0.43
C PRO A 397 15.09 -0.69 0.35
N SER A 398 15.82 -1.00 1.43
CA SER A 398 17.28 -0.99 1.42
C SER A 398 17.88 -2.06 0.51
N SER A 399 17.26 -3.22 0.37
CA SER A 399 17.72 -4.27 -0.56
C SER A 399 17.56 -3.83 -2.01
N LEU A 400 16.47 -3.17 -2.37
CA LEU A 400 16.29 -2.62 -3.71
C LEU A 400 17.30 -1.49 -4.01
N ARG A 401 17.51 -0.57 -3.03
CA ARG A 401 18.50 0.49 -3.21
C ARG A 401 19.92 -0.03 -3.42
N ALA A 402 20.26 -1.15 -2.79
CA ALA A 402 21.57 -1.78 -3.01
C ALA A 402 21.76 -2.29 -4.46
N GLU A 403 20.66 -2.68 -5.13
CA GLU A 403 20.71 -3.12 -6.53
C GLU A 403 20.93 -1.97 -7.53
N PHE A 404 20.55 -0.71 -7.21
CA PHE A 404 20.91 0.45 -8.04
C PHE A 404 22.41 0.80 -8.00
N ALA A 405 23.10 0.40 -6.94
CA ALA A 405 24.50 0.71 -6.73
C ALA A 405 25.46 -0.37 -7.30
N SER A 406 24.91 -1.48 -7.82
CA SER A 406 25.64 -2.63 -8.34
C SER A 406 25.65 -2.68 -9.87
#